data_63459ceec94aea6b696e2a7bc6409394
#
_entry.id   63459ceec94aea6b696e2a7bc6409394
#
_cell.length_a   1.000
_cell.length_b   1.000
_cell.length_c   1.000
_cell.angle_alpha   90.00
_cell.angle_beta   90.00
_cell.angle_gamma   90.00
#
_symmetry.space_group_name_H-M   'P 1'
#
loop_
_entity.id
_entity.type
_entity.pdbx_description
1 polymer ?
#
loop_
_entity_poly.entity_id
_entity_poly.type
_entity_poly.pdbx_seq_one_letter_code
_entity_poly.pdbx_strand_id
1 'polypeptide(L)'
;HSLKEILTKKGFAVTVGDEGGFAPDVADAFEVFELLMEAVITAGYKPGEDIYFAMDAAASELYNTESGLYEFPREYATRQSKVHENVDMKQQRMTYDLLDANNEMLAIKRDSKQLVDYYSKIIDKFPVISIEDPLNEEDWDGWRDITDKLGNRVQLVGDDLFVTNTER
;
A
#
# COMPACT_ATOMS: atom_id res chain seq x y z
N HIS A 1 -20.24 -0.91 8.10
CA HIS A 1 -20.43 -1.65 9.36
C HIS A 1 -19.57 -2.93 9.40
N SER A 2 -19.64 -3.82 8.39
CA SER A 2 -18.90 -5.09 8.36
C SER A 2 -17.40 -4.94 8.57
N LEU A 3 -16.76 -3.95 7.93
CA LEU A 3 -15.32 -3.67 8.13
C LEU A 3 -15.02 -3.33 9.59
N LYS A 4 -15.84 -2.50 10.24
CA LYS A 4 -15.66 -2.14 11.66
C LYS A 4 -15.69 -3.37 12.57
N GLU A 5 -16.66 -4.27 12.33
CA GLU A 5 -16.81 -5.51 13.10
C GLU A 5 -15.60 -6.44 12.92
N ILE A 6 -15.09 -6.56 11.67
CA ILE A 6 -13.92 -7.37 11.35
C ILE A 6 -12.68 -6.80 12.03
N LEU A 7 -12.43 -5.48 11.90
CA LEU A 7 -11.30 -4.81 12.55
C LEU A 7 -11.34 -5.01 14.07
N THR A 8 -12.50 -4.78 14.69
CA THR A 8 -12.68 -4.97 16.14
C THR A 8 -12.40 -6.41 16.54
N LYS A 9 -12.96 -7.39 15.81
CA LYS A 9 -12.78 -8.83 16.09
C LYS A 9 -11.32 -9.27 15.97
N LYS A 10 -10.58 -8.67 15.04
CA LYS A 10 -9.16 -8.95 14.82
C LYS A 10 -8.23 -8.13 15.74
N GLY A 11 -8.78 -7.28 16.61
CA GLY A 11 -8.02 -6.47 17.57
C GLY A 11 -7.37 -5.21 16.97
N PHE A 12 -7.76 -4.82 15.76
CA PHE A 12 -7.32 -3.57 15.16
C PHE A 12 -8.03 -2.35 15.77
N ALA A 13 -7.33 -1.21 15.77
CA ALA A 13 -7.96 0.07 16.10
C ALA A 13 -9.05 0.41 15.07
N VAL A 14 -10.16 0.96 15.56
CA VAL A 14 -11.28 1.47 14.74
C VAL A 14 -11.42 2.99 14.86
N THR A 15 -10.31 3.66 15.14
CA THR A 15 -10.21 5.12 15.09
C THR A 15 -10.40 5.58 13.65
N VAL A 16 -11.07 6.70 13.51
CA VAL A 16 -11.37 7.32 12.22
C VAL A 16 -10.32 8.39 11.95
N GLY A 17 -9.70 8.36 10.78
CA GLY A 17 -8.80 9.40 10.30
C GLY A 17 -9.56 10.65 9.82
N ASP A 18 -8.84 11.66 9.41
CA ASP A 18 -9.39 12.97 8.99
C ASP A 18 -10.33 12.84 7.78
N GLU A 19 -10.07 11.91 6.89
CA GLU A 19 -10.90 11.58 5.73
C GLU A 19 -12.13 10.70 6.06
N GLY A 20 -12.38 10.43 7.34
CA GLY A 20 -13.55 9.66 7.79
C GLY A 20 -13.43 8.14 7.64
N GLY A 21 -12.30 7.61 7.14
CA GLY A 21 -12.00 6.19 7.04
C GLY A 21 -11.34 5.62 8.30
N PHE A 22 -11.34 4.29 8.45
CA PHE A 22 -10.56 3.64 9.50
C PHE A 22 -9.07 3.68 9.16
N ALA A 23 -8.24 3.89 10.19
CA ALA A 23 -6.78 3.91 10.10
C ALA A 23 -6.18 2.80 10.98
N PRO A 24 -6.38 1.51 10.65
CA PRO A 24 -5.80 0.41 11.40
C PRO A 24 -4.30 0.32 11.14
N ASP A 25 -3.55 -0.16 12.14
CA ASP A 25 -2.13 -0.45 11.99
C ASP A 25 -1.95 -1.83 11.34
N VAL A 26 -1.86 -1.83 10.01
CA VAL A 26 -1.76 -3.01 9.16
C VAL A 26 -0.34 -3.17 8.60
N ALA A 27 -0.02 -4.40 8.17
CA ALA A 27 1.31 -4.75 7.70
C ALA A 27 1.70 -4.06 6.38
N ASP A 28 0.78 -4.08 5.43
CA ASP A 28 0.98 -3.61 4.07
C ASP A 28 -0.36 -3.43 3.35
N ALA A 29 -0.33 -2.95 2.10
CA ALA A 29 -1.54 -2.78 1.31
C ALA A 29 -2.26 -4.10 1.01
N PHE A 30 -1.55 -5.24 0.95
CA PHE A 30 -2.21 -6.53 0.75
C PHE A 30 -3.13 -6.88 1.91
N GLU A 31 -2.71 -6.63 3.16
CA GLU A 31 -3.56 -6.85 4.33
C GLU A 31 -4.77 -5.92 4.34
N VAL A 32 -4.62 -4.66 3.88
CA VAL A 32 -5.76 -3.74 3.70
C VAL A 32 -6.79 -4.35 2.77
N PHE A 33 -6.37 -4.78 1.58
CA PHE A 33 -7.29 -5.35 0.59
C PHE A 33 -7.88 -6.70 1.04
N GLU A 34 -7.15 -7.53 1.78
CA GLU A 34 -7.71 -8.76 2.38
C GLU A 34 -8.84 -8.44 3.37
N LEU A 35 -8.65 -7.42 4.22
CA LEU A 35 -9.69 -6.95 5.14
C LEU A 35 -10.91 -6.39 4.40
N LEU A 36 -10.70 -5.63 3.32
CA LEU A 36 -11.77 -5.09 2.49
C LEU A 36 -12.53 -6.22 1.77
N MET A 37 -11.83 -7.22 1.21
CA MET A 37 -12.45 -8.40 0.60
C MET A 37 -13.34 -9.14 1.60
N GLU A 38 -12.84 -9.40 2.81
CA GLU A 38 -13.60 -10.03 3.89
C GLU A 38 -14.85 -9.21 4.26
N ALA A 39 -14.70 -7.88 4.30
CA ALA A 39 -15.81 -6.98 4.63
C ALA A 39 -16.91 -6.98 3.56
N VAL A 40 -16.53 -7.00 2.27
CA VAL A 40 -17.46 -7.08 1.14
C VAL A 40 -18.25 -8.39 1.19
N ILE A 41 -17.54 -9.52 1.37
CA ILE A 41 -18.17 -10.85 1.47
C ILE A 41 -19.10 -10.95 2.69
N THR A 42 -18.65 -10.45 3.85
CA THR A 42 -19.45 -10.45 5.09
C THR A 42 -20.72 -9.59 4.96
N ALA A 43 -20.63 -8.52 4.15
CA ALA A 43 -21.79 -7.68 3.85
C ALA A 43 -22.77 -8.30 2.82
N GLY A 44 -22.44 -9.47 2.27
CA GLY A 44 -23.29 -10.20 1.32
C GLY A 44 -23.07 -9.82 -0.15
N TYR A 45 -21.99 -9.12 -0.46
CA TYR A 45 -21.62 -8.72 -1.82
C TYR A 45 -20.45 -9.54 -2.36
N LYS A 46 -20.27 -9.52 -3.66
CA LYS A 46 -19.19 -10.21 -4.37
C LYS A 46 -18.14 -9.22 -4.82
N PRO A 47 -16.89 -9.35 -4.30
CA PRO A 47 -15.77 -8.55 -4.80
C PRO A 47 -15.50 -8.84 -6.29
N GLY A 48 -15.33 -7.78 -7.09
CA GLY A 48 -15.07 -7.88 -8.52
C GLY A 48 -16.33 -8.12 -9.38
N GLU A 49 -17.52 -8.24 -8.77
CA GLU A 49 -18.80 -8.24 -9.46
C GLU A 49 -19.69 -7.07 -8.97
N ASP A 50 -19.98 -7.03 -7.67
CA ASP A 50 -20.82 -5.98 -7.07
C ASP A 50 -20.01 -4.79 -6.57
N ILE A 51 -18.80 -5.06 -6.07
CA ILE A 51 -17.91 -4.05 -5.46
C ILE A 51 -16.51 -4.18 -6.04
N TYR A 52 -15.95 -3.05 -6.45
CA TYR A 52 -14.56 -2.88 -6.86
C TYR A 52 -13.87 -1.91 -5.90
N PHE A 53 -12.54 -1.91 -5.93
CA PHE A 53 -11.74 -1.02 -5.09
C PHE A 53 -11.07 0.07 -5.93
N ALA A 54 -10.94 1.24 -5.30
CA ALA A 54 -10.06 2.30 -5.71
C ALA A 54 -9.08 2.58 -4.58
N MET A 55 -7.86 2.94 -4.90
CA MET A 55 -6.87 3.35 -3.91
C MET A 55 -6.29 4.70 -4.28
N ASP A 56 -6.06 5.51 -3.28
CA ASP A 56 -5.21 6.69 -3.32
C ASP A 56 -3.91 6.34 -2.59
N ALA A 57 -2.80 6.33 -3.32
CA ALA A 57 -1.51 5.94 -2.78
C ALA A 57 -0.75 7.10 -2.16
N ALA A 58 -1.10 8.35 -2.53
CA ALA A 58 -0.44 9.59 -2.09
C ALA A 58 1.09 9.44 -2.06
N ALA A 59 1.67 8.84 -3.10
CA ALA A 59 3.04 8.32 -3.08
C ALA A 59 4.10 9.42 -2.97
N SER A 60 3.75 10.68 -3.23
CA SER A 60 4.62 11.83 -2.97
C SER A 60 5.02 11.92 -1.49
N GLU A 61 4.14 11.54 -0.56
CA GLU A 61 4.43 11.52 0.87
C GLU A 61 5.43 10.43 1.29
N LEU A 62 5.56 9.38 0.46
CA LEU A 62 6.50 8.28 0.70
C LEU A 62 7.86 8.51 0.05
N TYR A 63 7.97 9.53 -0.81
CA TYR A 63 9.16 9.76 -1.61
C TYR A 63 10.23 10.54 -0.84
N ASN A 64 11.40 9.93 -0.69
CA ASN A 64 12.56 10.57 -0.09
C ASN A 64 13.42 11.19 -1.21
N THR A 65 13.49 12.53 -1.26
CA THR A 65 14.21 13.28 -2.29
C THR A 65 15.73 13.11 -2.22
N GLU A 66 16.29 12.74 -1.06
CA GLU A 66 17.73 12.53 -0.90
C GLU A 66 18.15 11.17 -1.47
N SER A 67 17.35 10.12 -1.24
CA SER A 67 17.63 8.76 -1.72
C SER A 67 17.07 8.49 -3.11
N GLY A 68 16.06 9.24 -3.56
CA GLY A 68 15.32 8.97 -4.78
C GLY A 68 14.43 7.73 -4.71
N LEU A 69 14.05 7.30 -3.50
CA LEU A 69 13.29 6.08 -3.26
C LEU A 69 12.00 6.37 -2.50
N TYR A 70 11.01 5.51 -2.69
CA TYR A 70 9.78 5.46 -1.89
C TYR A 70 10.02 4.62 -0.65
N GLU A 71 9.79 5.17 0.53
CA GLU A 71 10.09 4.56 1.83
C GLU A 71 8.81 4.15 2.55
N PHE A 72 8.75 2.89 3.01
CA PHE A 72 7.60 2.27 3.66
C PHE A 72 7.96 1.81 5.07
N PRO A 73 8.08 2.72 6.05
CA PRO A 73 8.56 2.37 7.38
C PRO A 73 7.61 1.41 8.12
N ARG A 74 6.31 1.48 7.86
CA ARG A 74 5.32 0.62 8.51
C ARG A 74 5.29 -0.80 7.95
N GLU A 75 5.50 -1.00 6.65
CA GLU A 75 5.52 -2.33 6.04
C GLU A 75 6.57 -3.24 6.68
N TYR A 76 7.69 -2.66 7.09
CA TYR A 76 8.77 -3.39 7.73
C TYR A 76 8.41 -3.80 9.18
N ALA A 77 7.96 -2.86 9.99
CA ALA A 77 7.65 -3.08 11.40
C ALA A 77 6.64 -4.23 11.60
N THR A 78 5.63 -4.31 10.74
CA THR A 78 4.55 -5.29 10.88
C THR A 78 4.91 -6.67 10.35
N ARG A 79 5.78 -6.78 9.33
CA ARG A 79 6.32 -8.07 8.89
C ARG A 79 7.12 -8.76 10.00
N GLN A 80 7.85 -8.02 10.81
CA GLN A 80 8.61 -8.58 11.93
C GLN A 80 7.71 -9.08 13.06
N SER A 81 6.66 -8.37 13.42
CA SER A 81 5.77 -8.84 14.49
C SER A 81 5.10 -10.18 14.16
N LYS A 82 4.77 -10.42 12.88
CA LYS A 82 4.23 -11.70 12.39
C LYS A 82 5.31 -12.81 12.29
N VAL A 83 6.57 -12.44 12.11
CA VAL A 83 7.70 -13.38 12.02
C VAL A 83 8.11 -13.90 13.39
N HIS A 84 7.99 -13.10 14.47
CA HIS A 84 8.34 -13.53 15.82
C HIS A 84 7.43 -14.63 16.40
N GLU A 85 6.22 -14.81 15.87
CA GLU A 85 5.32 -15.87 16.34
C GLU A 85 5.65 -17.27 15.79
N ASN A 86 6.50 -17.41 14.73
CA ASN A 86 6.69 -18.70 14.03
C ASN A 86 8.10 -18.95 13.44
N VAL A 87 9.19 -18.37 13.94
CA VAL A 87 10.48 -18.42 13.22
C VAL A 87 11.57 -19.26 13.88
N ASP A 88 12.07 -20.24 13.09
CA ASP A 88 13.31 -21.01 13.29
C ASP A 88 14.56 -20.07 13.33
N MET A 89 15.54 -20.38 14.19
CA MET A 89 16.76 -19.61 14.47
C MET A 89 17.60 -19.19 13.24
N LYS A 90 17.42 -19.81 12.09
CA LYS A 90 18.06 -19.40 10.83
C LYS A 90 17.49 -18.13 10.22
N GLN A 91 16.21 -17.85 10.45
CA GLN A 91 15.54 -16.64 9.98
C GLN A 91 15.81 -15.44 10.90
N GLN A 92 16.12 -15.69 12.17
CA GLN A 92 16.54 -14.64 13.11
C GLN A 92 17.83 -13.92 12.66
N ARG A 93 18.73 -14.61 11.97
CA ARG A 93 19.97 -14.02 11.43
C ARG A 93 19.71 -13.02 10.31
N MET A 94 18.72 -13.27 9.45
CA MET A 94 18.29 -12.30 8.41
C MET A 94 17.66 -11.03 9.00
N THR A 95 17.14 -11.11 10.22
CA THR A 95 16.49 -10.00 10.91
C THR A 95 17.49 -8.96 11.40
N TYR A 96 18.69 -9.38 11.80
CA TYR A 96 19.76 -8.47 12.25
C TYR A 96 20.39 -7.68 11.10
N ASP A 97 20.41 -8.23 9.88
CA ASP A 97 20.92 -7.55 8.69
C ASP A 97 20.00 -6.41 8.18
N LEU A 98 18.83 -6.26 8.82
CA LEU A 98 17.81 -5.27 8.47
C LEU A 98 17.73 -4.10 9.46
N LEU A 99 18.58 -4.11 10.49
CA LEU A 99 18.76 -2.97 11.39
C LEU A 99 19.91 -2.10 10.88
N ASP A 100 19.75 -0.79 11.00
CA ASP A 100 20.87 0.12 10.74
C ASP A 100 21.91 0.07 11.88
N ALA A 101 23.00 0.86 11.72
CA ALA A 101 24.07 0.95 12.71
C ALA A 101 23.62 1.47 14.10
N ASN A 102 22.42 2.05 14.18
CA ASN A 102 21.79 2.56 15.42
C ASN A 102 20.77 1.60 16.00
N ASN A 103 20.64 0.39 15.44
CA ASN A 103 19.63 -0.61 15.81
C ASN A 103 18.18 -0.15 15.51
N GLU A 104 18.01 0.77 14.55
CA GLU A 104 16.71 1.19 14.05
C GLU A 104 16.27 0.32 12.87
N MET A 105 14.98 0.05 12.78
CA MET A 105 14.44 -0.77 11.69
C MET A 105 14.48 -0.02 10.37
N LEU A 106 15.10 -0.63 9.35
CA LEU A 106 15.15 -0.08 8.01
C LEU A 106 13.78 -0.17 7.36
N ALA A 107 13.29 0.95 6.85
CA ALA A 107 12.08 0.99 6.02
C ALA A 107 12.26 0.15 4.75
N ILE A 108 11.20 -0.50 4.29
CA ILE A 108 11.19 -1.07 2.94
C ILE A 108 11.29 0.08 1.95
N LYS A 109 12.25 0.00 1.05
CA LYS A 109 12.48 1.01 0.01
C LYS A 109 12.20 0.43 -1.37
N ARG A 110 11.60 1.22 -2.24
CA ARG A 110 11.32 0.85 -3.63
C ARG A 110 11.71 2.00 -4.56
N ASP A 111 12.32 1.68 -5.68
CA ASP A 111 12.36 2.61 -6.81
C ASP A 111 11.00 2.62 -7.54
N SER A 112 10.83 3.51 -8.52
CA SER A 112 9.58 3.65 -9.29
C SER A 112 9.16 2.33 -9.95
N LYS A 113 10.11 1.58 -10.53
CA LYS A 113 9.81 0.30 -11.21
C LYS A 113 9.35 -0.76 -10.22
N GLN A 114 10.01 -0.85 -9.07
CA GLN A 114 9.63 -1.77 -7.99
C GLN A 114 8.25 -1.42 -7.42
N LEU A 115 7.91 -0.13 -7.34
CA LEU A 115 6.60 0.32 -6.89
C LEU A 115 5.52 0.00 -7.92
N VAL A 116 5.79 0.20 -9.21
CA VAL A 116 4.89 -0.22 -10.31
C VAL A 116 4.68 -1.73 -10.31
N ASP A 117 5.73 -2.53 -10.05
CA ASP A 117 5.61 -3.99 -9.89
C ASP A 117 4.78 -4.38 -8.67
N TYR A 118 4.86 -3.60 -7.60
CA TYR A 118 4.05 -3.80 -6.40
C TYR A 118 2.56 -3.56 -6.69
N TYR A 119 2.21 -2.48 -7.39
CA TYR A 119 0.83 -2.23 -7.83
C TYR A 119 0.33 -3.31 -8.79
N SER A 120 1.17 -3.78 -9.72
CA SER A 120 0.79 -4.88 -10.60
C SER A 120 0.35 -6.12 -9.82
N LYS A 121 1.07 -6.48 -8.74
CA LYS A 121 0.71 -7.60 -7.87
C LYS A 121 -0.60 -7.38 -7.11
N ILE A 122 -0.88 -6.13 -6.71
CA ILE A 122 -2.14 -5.77 -6.05
C ILE A 122 -3.31 -5.98 -7.01
N ILE A 123 -3.24 -5.42 -8.22
CA ILE A 123 -4.31 -5.54 -9.21
C ILE A 123 -4.45 -6.95 -9.79
N ASP A 124 -3.40 -7.78 -9.74
CA ASP A 124 -3.48 -9.20 -10.09
C ASP A 124 -4.28 -10.01 -9.06
N LYS A 125 -4.26 -9.58 -7.80
CA LYS A 125 -4.87 -10.32 -6.68
C LYS A 125 -6.24 -9.78 -6.26
N PHE A 126 -6.47 -8.48 -6.42
CA PHE A 126 -7.66 -7.80 -5.91
C PHE A 126 -8.39 -7.03 -7.02
N PRO A 127 -9.70 -6.86 -6.94
CA PRO A 127 -10.49 -6.15 -7.94
C PRO A 127 -10.33 -4.63 -7.83
N VAL A 128 -9.09 -4.15 -7.94
CA VAL A 128 -8.74 -2.73 -7.97
C VAL A 128 -8.91 -2.21 -9.40
N ILE A 129 -9.67 -1.12 -9.57
CA ILE A 129 -9.98 -0.52 -10.87
C ILE A 129 -9.43 0.89 -11.03
N SER A 130 -8.95 1.51 -9.94
CA SER A 130 -8.38 2.87 -9.97
C SER A 130 -7.24 2.99 -8.97
N ILE A 131 -6.16 3.66 -9.37
CA ILE A 131 -5.05 4.06 -8.51
C ILE A 131 -4.80 5.55 -8.70
N GLU A 132 -4.92 6.32 -7.61
CA GLU A 132 -4.66 7.73 -7.55
C GLU A 132 -3.27 7.97 -6.97
N ASP A 133 -2.55 8.93 -7.54
CA ASP A 133 -1.20 9.37 -7.15
C ASP A 133 -0.22 8.22 -6.82
N PRO A 134 -0.07 7.26 -7.75
CA PRO A 134 0.74 6.06 -7.54
C PRO A 134 2.25 6.35 -7.41
N LEU A 135 2.71 7.51 -7.85
CA LEU A 135 4.11 7.92 -7.86
C LEU A 135 4.24 9.39 -7.46
N ASN A 136 5.47 9.81 -7.12
CA ASN A 136 5.77 11.19 -6.84
C ASN A 136 5.37 12.10 -8.02
N GLU A 137 4.86 13.28 -7.71
CA GLU A 137 4.35 14.27 -8.69
C GLU A 137 5.40 14.75 -9.70
N GLU A 138 6.68 14.64 -9.38
CA GLU A 138 7.79 15.00 -10.27
C GLU A 138 8.45 13.78 -10.96
N ASP A 139 7.98 12.56 -10.71
CA ASP A 139 8.50 11.33 -11.33
C ASP A 139 7.87 11.05 -12.70
N TRP A 140 8.05 11.96 -13.65
CA TRP A 140 7.43 11.87 -14.99
C TRP A 140 7.83 10.61 -15.75
N ASP A 141 9.04 10.10 -15.57
CA ASP A 141 9.47 8.85 -16.19
C ASP A 141 8.75 7.65 -15.58
N GLY A 142 8.59 7.62 -14.28
CA GLY A 142 7.79 6.62 -13.58
C GLY A 142 6.32 6.67 -13.97
N TRP A 143 5.74 7.86 -14.12
CA TRP A 143 4.36 8.03 -14.56
C TRP A 143 4.14 7.51 -15.99
N ARG A 144 5.10 7.71 -16.89
CA ARG A 144 5.05 7.10 -18.22
C ARG A 144 5.11 5.58 -18.13
N ASP A 145 6.06 5.04 -17.37
CA ASP A 145 6.24 3.59 -17.21
C ASP A 145 5.01 2.92 -16.59
N ILE A 146 4.37 3.52 -15.57
CA ILE A 146 3.14 2.96 -15.00
C ILE A 146 1.97 3.04 -15.97
N THR A 147 1.87 4.13 -16.75
CA THR A 147 0.81 4.29 -17.77
C THR A 147 0.94 3.23 -18.85
N ASP A 148 2.15 3.00 -19.35
CA ASP A 148 2.42 1.96 -20.36
C ASP A 148 2.12 0.56 -19.84
N LYS A 149 2.43 0.29 -18.57
CA LYS A 149 2.30 -1.03 -17.98
C LYS A 149 0.90 -1.34 -17.45
N LEU A 150 0.26 -0.38 -16.80
CA LEU A 150 -0.99 -0.60 -16.07
C LEU A 150 -2.18 0.20 -16.57
N GLY A 151 -1.98 1.23 -17.41
CA GLY A 151 -3.05 2.14 -17.83
C GLY A 151 -4.16 1.49 -18.68
N ASN A 152 -3.92 0.31 -19.24
CA ASN A 152 -4.95 -0.49 -19.92
C ASN A 152 -5.70 -1.45 -18.97
N ARG A 153 -5.31 -1.52 -17.69
CA ARG A 153 -5.85 -2.45 -16.69
C ARG A 153 -6.60 -1.73 -15.58
N VAL A 154 -6.14 -0.53 -15.20
CA VAL A 154 -6.75 0.31 -14.17
C VAL A 154 -6.76 1.75 -14.60
N GLN A 155 -7.69 2.54 -14.07
CA GLN A 155 -7.64 3.98 -14.18
C GLN A 155 -6.48 4.52 -13.35
N LEU A 156 -5.66 5.39 -13.94
CA LEU A 156 -4.64 6.15 -13.22
C LEU A 156 -5.14 7.58 -13.05
N VAL A 157 -5.07 8.09 -11.82
CA VAL A 157 -5.52 9.44 -11.46
C VAL A 157 -4.31 10.20 -10.92
N GLY A 158 -4.17 11.46 -11.31
CA GLY A 158 -3.11 12.33 -10.84
C GLY A 158 -3.70 13.61 -10.26
N ASP A 159 -4.09 13.61 -8.99
CA ASP A 159 -4.52 14.82 -8.29
C ASP A 159 -3.32 15.69 -7.93
N ASP A 160 -2.38 15.16 -7.17
CA ASP A 160 -1.11 15.82 -6.85
C ASP A 160 -0.28 16.09 -8.13
N LEU A 161 -0.31 15.17 -9.09
CA LEU A 161 0.42 15.32 -10.35
C LEU A 161 -0.03 16.56 -11.14
N PHE A 162 -1.32 16.79 -11.27
CA PHE A 162 -1.85 17.83 -12.13
C PHE A 162 -2.24 19.11 -11.40
N VAL A 163 -2.65 19.04 -10.14
CA VAL A 163 -3.08 20.15 -9.27
C VAL A 163 -3.95 21.19 -10.00
N THR A 164 -4.82 20.72 -10.87
CA THR A 164 -5.68 21.57 -11.75
C THR A 164 -4.86 22.48 -12.70
N ASN A 165 -3.58 22.19 -12.90
CA ASN A 165 -2.68 22.95 -13.76
C ASN A 165 -2.62 22.35 -15.17
N THR A 166 -3.17 23.07 -16.15
CA THR A 166 -3.21 22.60 -17.57
C THR A 166 -1.85 22.55 -18.26
N GLU A 167 -0.81 23.15 -17.69
CA GLU A 167 0.55 23.08 -18.22
C GLU A 167 1.28 21.80 -17.80
N ARG A 168 0.87 21.18 -16.72
CA ARG A 168 1.38 19.88 -16.25
C ARG A 168 0.74 18.75 -17.03
#